data_7d4d1e1aa699e864ed31fc7965957189
#
_entry.id   7d4d1e1aa699e864ed31fc7965957189
#
_cell.length_a   1.000
_cell.length_b   1.000
_cell.length_c   1.000
_cell.angle_alpha   90.00
_cell.angle_beta   90.00
_cell.angle_gamma   90.00
#
_symmetry.space_group_name_H-M   'P 1'
#
loop_
_entity.id
_entity.type
_entity.pdbx_description
1 polymer ?
#
loop_
_entity_poly.entity_id
_entity_poly.type
_entity_poly.pdbx_seq_one_letter_code
_entity_poly.pdbx_strand_id
1 'polypeptide(L)'
;MFAISLAVAAVPEGLPAVVTIVLALGVQKMVRANTIVRKLPSVETLGAVSVVCSDKTGTLTQNKMTVVKAYLNEQLIDEEDITNDNCKFLSMGLSLCSNAYVDEGLYGDPTEIALVEYANKLNQHKADLEKEAPRVDEYPFDSVRKMMSTQHEYNGKKIIFTKGAIDSILKVATKIEINGKVRELTDKDKENIMAASDAMAVEALRVLGLAYAYSDELKEENLVFVGLVGMIDPPRPECKNAVDIFKNAGITTIMITGDHKTTALAIAKKLGITDENGEALSGEEIDALSPEELQEKVKTVHVFARVSPENKVQIVTAVRANGNIAAMTGDGVNDAPSLKTADIGIAMGITGTDVAKGAADMVLTDDNFASIEKAVEEGRGIYTNIKKTVLFLLSTNIAEVLAMFAVVIMSLFLIDYNLPTPLLAIHILWVNLITDSLPAVALGADEKESGIMDDKPRNPKESLFSRGGYFITFGYGLLITITTVFAFLYVPLAAGKTSLEEIAEFFATNETEMMMAQTMAFCVLSLSELFHMLGMTSLRKSFIHNFWSKNWLLWVAFLAGVLLQVAVVNVPGLNNFFSCAQLDPGHWGIVIALSVAPLVVHEIVALILFLRKKAKK
;
A
#
# COMPACT_ATOMS: atom_id res chain seq x y z
N MET A 1 -17.80 37.68 28.77
CA MET A 1 -16.47 37.48 28.13
C MET A 1 -15.93 36.07 28.40
N PHE A 2 -15.79 35.59 29.63
CA PHE A 2 -15.28 34.26 29.96
C PHE A 2 -15.98 33.11 29.21
N ALA A 3 -17.33 33.05 29.23
CA ALA A 3 -18.07 32.01 28.55
C ALA A 3 -17.82 31.98 27.03
N ILE A 4 -17.60 33.14 26.41
CA ILE A 4 -17.27 33.23 24.97
C ILE A 4 -15.86 32.67 24.71
N SER A 5 -14.88 33.08 25.50
CA SER A 5 -13.49 32.58 25.39
C SER A 5 -13.44 31.08 25.60
N LEU A 6 -14.16 30.54 26.60
CA LEU A 6 -14.22 29.11 26.86
C LEU A 6 -14.92 28.34 25.72
N ALA A 7 -15.97 28.90 25.16
CA ALA A 7 -16.66 28.27 24.01
C ALA A 7 -15.76 28.21 22.78
N VAL A 8 -14.97 29.26 22.50
CA VAL A 8 -13.99 29.26 21.39
C VAL A 8 -12.88 28.25 21.66
N ALA A 9 -12.33 28.20 22.89
CA ALA A 9 -11.28 27.23 23.26
C ALA A 9 -11.73 25.76 23.15
N ALA A 10 -13.04 25.49 23.39
CA ALA A 10 -13.55 24.11 23.39
C ALA A 10 -13.76 23.51 21.99
N VAL A 11 -13.71 24.29 20.92
CA VAL A 11 -13.98 23.84 19.56
C VAL A 11 -12.71 23.88 18.72
N PRO A 12 -12.15 22.72 18.32
CA PRO A 12 -10.98 22.67 17.42
C PRO A 12 -11.40 22.99 16.00
N GLU A 13 -11.58 24.27 15.67
CA GLU A 13 -12.14 24.74 14.38
C GLU A 13 -11.31 24.30 13.18
N GLY A 14 -9.99 24.21 13.32
CA GLY A 14 -9.05 23.78 12.28
C GLY A 14 -9.07 22.28 11.97
N LEU A 15 -9.53 21.43 12.91
CA LEU A 15 -9.37 19.97 12.82
C LEU A 15 -9.98 19.34 11.54
N PRO A 16 -11.23 19.61 11.14
CA PRO A 16 -11.82 19.01 9.93
C PRO A 16 -11.08 19.44 8.65
N ALA A 17 -10.70 20.73 8.57
CA ALA A 17 -9.97 21.27 7.42
C ALA A 17 -8.58 20.65 7.31
N VAL A 18 -7.85 20.59 8.42
CA VAL A 18 -6.49 20.02 8.45
C VAL A 18 -6.50 18.53 8.11
N VAL A 19 -7.41 17.73 8.67
CA VAL A 19 -7.54 16.30 8.33
C VAL A 19 -7.81 16.12 6.83
N THR A 20 -8.67 16.95 6.24
CA THR A 20 -8.95 16.90 4.80
C THR A 20 -7.70 17.24 3.97
N ILE A 21 -6.93 18.26 4.37
CA ILE A 21 -5.67 18.63 3.71
C ILE A 21 -4.66 17.48 3.82
N VAL A 22 -4.50 16.86 4.98
CA VAL A 22 -3.59 15.73 5.20
C VAL A 22 -3.97 14.53 4.31
N LEU A 23 -5.26 14.21 4.21
CA LEU A 23 -5.75 13.17 3.29
C LEU A 23 -5.46 13.53 1.83
N ALA A 24 -5.65 14.79 1.42
CA ALA A 24 -5.37 15.24 0.06
C ALA A 24 -3.87 15.14 -0.28
N LEU A 25 -2.98 15.52 0.65
CA LEU A 25 -1.53 15.33 0.52
C LEU A 25 -1.18 13.83 0.47
N GLY A 26 -1.88 13.00 1.22
CA GLY A 26 -1.76 11.55 1.18
C GLY A 26 -2.10 10.96 -0.20
N VAL A 27 -3.17 11.43 -0.83
CA VAL A 27 -3.52 11.01 -2.20
C VAL A 27 -2.42 11.32 -3.20
N GLN A 28 -1.75 12.49 -3.09
CA GLN A 28 -0.59 12.80 -3.95
C GLN A 28 0.57 11.81 -3.76
N LYS A 29 0.81 11.33 -2.53
CA LYS A 29 1.81 10.28 -2.26
C LYS A 29 1.39 8.95 -2.87
N MET A 30 0.09 8.58 -2.83
CA MET A 30 -0.45 7.37 -3.46
C MET A 30 -0.27 7.37 -4.98
N VAL A 31 -0.45 8.51 -5.65
CA VAL A 31 -0.22 8.62 -7.11
C VAL A 31 1.25 8.31 -7.46
N ARG A 32 2.20 8.71 -6.64
CA ARG A 32 3.62 8.35 -6.80
C ARG A 32 3.90 6.85 -6.59
N ALA A 33 3.00 6.16 -5.88
CA ALA A 33 3.00 4.70 -5.70
C ALA A 33 2.12 3.99 -6.75
N ASN A 34 1.91 4.61 -7.92
CA ASN A 34 1.10 4.07 -9.02
C ASN A 34 -0.35 3.75 -8.63
N THR A 35 -0.92 4.46 -7.65
CA THR A 35 -2.27 4.20 -7.13
C THR A 35 -3.12 5.46 -7.21
N ILE A 36 -4.21 5.40 -7.95
CA ILE A 36 -5.23 6.45 -8.02
C ILE A 36 -6.32 6.14 -7.00
N VAL A 37 -6.49 7.02 -6.03
CA VAL A 37 -7.56 6.91 -5.02
C VAL A 37 -8.81 7.59 -5.52
N ARG A 38 -9.94 6.91 -5.47
CA ARG A 38 -11.26 7.43 -5.87
C ARG A 38 -12.10 7.93 -4.71
N LYS A 39 -11.86 7.38 -3.51
CA LYS A 39 -12.56 7.79 -2.27
C LYS A 39 -11.53 8.13 -1.19
N LEU A 40 -11.52 9.36 -0.70
CA LEU A 40 -10.57 9.83 0.31
C LEU A 40 -10.48 8.95 1.57
N PRO A 41 -11.60 8.47 2.16
CA PRO A 41 -11.53 7.61 3.35
C PRO A 41 -10.80 6.28 3.13
N SER A 42 -10.74 5.79 1.89
CA SER A 42 -10.08 4.53 1.56
C SER A 42 -8.57 4.56 1.82
N VAL A 43 -7.95 5.75 1.82
CA VAL A 43 -6.53 5.94 2.16
C VAL A 43 -6.24 5.48 3.60
N GLU A 44 -7.10 5.86 4.54
CA GLU A 44 -6.98 5.47 5.94
C GLU A 44 -7.24 3.97 6.14
N THR A 45 -8.29 3.44 5.47
CA THR A 45 -8.67 2.02 5.55
C THR A 45 -7.56 1.14 4.98
N LEU A 46 -6.89 1.57 3.90
CA LEU A 46 -5.77 0.85 3.29
C LEU A 46 -4.63 0.62 4.27
N GLY A 47 -4.31 1.62 5.12
CA GLY A 47 -3.31 1.48 6.18
C GLY A 47 -3.67 0.46 7.27
N ALA A 48 -4.94 0.02 7.34
CA ALA A 48 -5.42 -0.98 8.30
C ALA A 48 -5.61 -2.37 7.67
N VAL A 49 -5.35 -2.53 6.36
CA VAL A 49 -5.51 -3.82 5.66
C VAL A 49 -4.70 -4.90 6.37
N SER A 50 -5.37 -6.02 6.64
CA SER A 50 -4.79 -7.22 7.26
C SER A 50 -4.80 -8.43 6.34
N VAL A 51 -5.64 -8.41 5.28
CA VAL A 51 -5.69 -9.47 4.26
C VAL A 51 -5.82 -8.83 2.88
N VAL A 52 -4.97 -9.29 1.95
CA VAL A 52 -5.05 -8.92 0.53
C VAL A 52 -5.49 -10.14 -0.26
N CYS A 53 -6.72 -10.11 -0.77
CA CYS A 53 -7.24 -11.09 -1.72
C CYS A 53 -6.89 -10.64 -3.14
N SER A 54 -6.05 -11.39 -3.83
CA SER A 54 -5.57 -11.02 -5.16
C SER A 54 -6.04 -12.02 -6.21
N ASP A 55 -6.61 -11.51 -7.30
CA ASP A 55 -6.71 -12.31 -8.52
C ASP A 55 -5.30 -12.64 -9.02
N LYS A 56 -5.13 -13.84 -9.59
CA LYS A 56 -3.83 -14.29 -10.09
C LYS A 56 -3.44 -13.56 -11.36
N THR A 57 -4.34 -13.62 -12.37
CA THR A 57 -4.03 -13.22 -13.75
C THR A 57 -3.89 -11.71 -13.87
N GLY A 58 -2.78 -11.27 -14.49
CA GLY A 58 -2.52 -9.85 -14.73
C GLY A 58 -2.10 -9.04 -13.48
N THR A 59 -2.35 -9.55 -12.26
CA THR A 59 -1.98 -8.89 -11.00
C THR A 59 -0.72 -9.52 -10.39
N LEU A 60 -0.78 -10.80 -10.04
CA LEU A 60 0.36 -11.57 -9.51
C LEU A 60 1.25 -12.10 -10.62
N THR A 61 0.69 -12.31 -11.81
CA THR A 61 1.38 -12.80 -13.01
C THR A 61 1.44 -11.72 -14.09
N GLN A 62 2.26 -11.96 -15.10
CA GLN A 62 2.50 -11.00 -16.18
C GLN A 62 1.35 -10.89 -17.19
N ASN A 63 0.33 -11.75 -17.10
CA ASN A 63 -0.73 -11.94 -18.10
C ASN A 63 -0.16 -12.22 -19.50
N LYS A 64 0.91 -13.00 -19.55
CA LYS A 64 1.64 -13.29 -20.77
C LYS A 64 2.15 -14.73 -20.72
N MET A 65 1.59 -15.60 -21.55
CA MET A 65 2.12 -16.96 -21.69
C MET A 65 3.57 -16.90 -22.15
N THR A 66 4.43 -17.70 -21.54
CA THR A 66 5.87 -17.76 -21.84
C THR A 66 6.33 -19.20 -21.83
N VAL A 67 7.11 -19.61 -22.85
CA VAL A 67 7.77 -20.92 -22.86
C VAL A 67 8.92 -20.89 -21.86
N VAL A 68 8.87 -21.78 -20.87
CA VAL A 68 9.86 -21.86 -19.78
C VAL A 68 10.59 -23.19 -19.72
N LYS A 69 10.10 -24.23 -20.45
CA LYS A 69 10.75 -25.54 -20.56
C LYS A 69 10.59 -26.10 -21.95
N ALA A 70 11.55 -26.91 -22.38
CA ALA A 70 11.45 -27.73 -23.57
C ALA A 70 11.85 -29.18 -23.25
N TYR A 71 11.30 -30.14 -24.00
CA TYR A 71 11.75 -31.51 -24.00
C TYR A 71 12.19 -31.87 -25.41
N LEU A 72 13.45 -32.16 -25.60
CA LEU A 72 14.07 -32.42 -26.89
C LEU A 72 15.24 -33.40 -26.71
N ASN A 73 15.43 -34.29 -27.66
CA ASN A 73 16.53 -35.28 -27.63
C ASN A 73 16.55 -36.11 -26.34
N GLU A 74 15.38 -36.52 -25.86
CA GLU A 74 15.20 -37.27 -24.59
C GLU A 74 15.65 -36.49 -23.31
N GLN A 75 15.82 -35.16 -23.39
CA GLN A 75 16.23 -34.32 -22.28
C GLN A 75 15.22 -33.20 -21.99
N LEU A 76 14.99 -32.97 -20.74
CA LEU A 76 14.27 -31.78 -20.24
C LEU A 76 15.25 -30.63 -20.16
N ILE A 77 14.90 -29.49 -20.76
CA ILE A 77 15.72 -28.28 -20.87
C ILE A 77 14.96 -27.13 -20.20
N ASP A 78 15.55 -26.51 -19.20
CA ASP A 78 15.00 -25.33 -18.54
C ASP A 78 15.26 -24.06 -19.37
N GLU A 79 14.51 -22.97 -19.09
CA GLU A 79 14.56 -21.72 -19.86
C GLU A 79 15.98 -21.16 -20.01
N GLU A 80 16.82 -21.27 -18.98
CA GLU A 80 18.20 -20.76 -18.96
C GLU A 80 19.14 -21.52 -19.92
N ASP A 81 18.83 -22.79 -20.22
CA ASP A 81 19.62 -23.68 -21.07
C ASP A 81 19.08 -23.77 -22.52
N ILE A 82 17.97 -23.10 -22.80
CA ILE A 82 17.38 -23.07 -24.14
C ILE A 82 18.23 -22.16 -25.04
N THR A 83 18.81 -22.75 -26.11
CA THR A 83 19.64 -22.04 -27.07
C THR A 83 19.18 -22.29 -28.51
N ASN A 84 19.59 -21.42 -29.45
CA ASN A 84 19.30 -21.62 -30.87
C ASN A 84 19.87 -22.95 -31.41
N ASP A 85 21.04 -23.35 -30.88
CA ASP A 85 21.71 -24.58 -31.37
C ASP A 85 20.92 -25.84 -31.02
N ASN A 86 20.29 -25.87 -29.82
CA ASN A 86 19.57 -27.08 -29.38
C ASN A 86 18.08 -27.09 -29.71
N CYS A 87 17.44 -25.92 -29.90
CA CYS A 87 15.97 -25.82 -30.08
C CYS A 87 15.56 -25.20 -31.42
N LYS A 88 16.48 -24.97 -32.36
CA LYS A 88 16.21 -24.25 -33.61
C LYS A 88 15.05 -24.83 -34.41
N PHE A 89 15.01 -26.15 -34.64
CA PHE A 89 13.99 -26.80 -35.46
C PHE A 89 12.63 -26.84 -34.74
N LEU A 90 12.64 -27.07 -33.43
CA LEU A 90 11.44 -27.05 -32.59
C LEU A 90 10.79 -25.66 -32.59
N SER A 91 11.56 -24.61 -32.36
CA SER A 91 11.05 -23.23 -32.30
C SER A 91 10.56 -22.75 -33.67
N MET A 92 11.30 -23.07 -34.75
CA MET A 92 10.89 -22.79 -36.14
C MET A 92 9.54 -23.42 -36.45
N GLY A 93 9.38 -24.73 -36.19
CA GLY A 93 8.14 -25.44 -36.48
C GLY A 93 6.94 -24.93 -35.69
N LEU A 94 7.14 -24.61 -34.40
CA LEU A 94 6.10 -24.03 -33.55
C LEU A 94 5.70 -22.63 -34.01
N SER A 95 6.66 -21.79 -34.43
CA SER A 95 6.40 -20.44 -34.94
C SER A 95 5.67 -20.45 -36.27
N LEU A 96 6.10 -21.28 -37.22
CA LEU A 96 5.46 -21.43 -38.53
C LEU A 96 4.06 -22.03 -38.41
N CYS A 97 3.85 -22.99 -37.51
CA CYS A 97 2.54 -23.57 -37.21
C CYS A 97 1.72 -22.71 -36.24
N SER A 98 1.72 -21.39 -36.42
CA SER A 98 0.97 -20.43 -35.60
C SER A 98 0.38 -19.32 -36.47
N ASN A 99 -0.75 -18.76 -36.03
CA ASN A 99 -1.41 -17.61 -36.67
C ASN A 99 -1.12 -16.28 -35.96
N ALA A 100 -0.36 -16.30 -34.87
CA ALA A 100 0.04 -15.12 -34.15
C ALA A 100 1.22 -14.38 -34.80
N TYR A 101 1.28 -13.05 -34.59
CA TYR A 101 2.37 -12.16 -34.98
C TYR A 101 2.76 -11.28 -33.81
N VAL A 102 4.07 -10.91 -33.73
CA VAL A 102 4.61 -10.11 -32.61
C VAL A 102 5.47 -8.92 -33.05
N ASP A 103 5.79 -8.81 -34.35
CA ASP A 103 6.74 -7.80 -34.85
C ASP A 103 6.14 -6.38 -34.95
N GLU A 104 4.85 -6.23 -35.26
CA GLU A 104 4.13 -4.95 -35.34
C GLU A 104 3.07 -4.78 -34.24
N GLY A 105 3.16 -5.55 -33.17
CA GLY A 105 2.20 -5.65 -32.08
C GLY A 105 1.81 -7.09 -31.80
N LEU A 106 1.27 -7.36 -30.60
CA LEU A 106 0.85 -8.72 -30.23
C LEU A 106 -0.50 -9.03 -30.86
N TYR A 107 -0.52 -9.95 -31.82
CA TYR A 107 -1.74 -10.39 -32.51
C TYR A 107 -1.88 -11.91 -32.46
N GLY A 108 -3.04 -12.40 -32.01
CA GLY A 108 -3.34 -13.83 -32.00
C GLY A 108 -3.68 -14.39 -30.62
N ASP A 109 -3.82 -15.72 -30.54
CA ASP A 109 -4.04 -16.43 -29.26
C ASP A 109 -2.80 -16.31 -28.35
N PRO A 110 -2.96 -16.10 -27.03
CA PRO A 110 -1.82 -15.97 -26.11
C PRO A 110 -0.85 -17.15 -26.14
N THR A 111 -1.33 -18.36 -26.38
CA THR A 111 -0.50 -19.56 -26.52
C THR A 111 0.37 -19.49 -27.78
N GLU A 112 -0.20 -19.04 -28.88
CA GLU A 112 0.53 -18.89 -30.13
C GLU A 112 1.52 -17.73 -30.09
N ILE A 113 1.16 -16.61 -29.46
CA ILE A 113 2.07 -15.49 -29.20
C ILE A 113 3.31 -15.99 -28.43
N ALA A 114 3.11 -16.84 -27.40
CA ALA A 114 4.23 -17.42 -26.64
C ALA A 114 5.18 -18.25 -27.51
N LEU A 115 4.64 -19.01 -28.47
CA LEU A 115 5.45 -19.82 -29.37
C LEU A 115 6.26 -18.98 -30.37
N VAL A 116 5.67 -17.89 -30.89
CA VAL A 116 6.37 -16.97 -31.79
C VAL A 116 7.44 -16.17 -31.03
N GLU A 117 7.13 -15.70 -29.82
CA GLU A 117 8.13 -15.04 -28.96
C GLU A 117 9.27 -15.96 -28.55
N TYR A 118 8.97 -17.25 -28.31
CA TYR A 118 10.00 -18.26 -28.06
C TYR A 118 10.98 -18.37 -29.23
N ALA A 119 10.47 -18.39 -30.48
CA ALA A 119 11.32 -18.40 -31.67
C ALA A 119 12.11 -17.07 -31.80
N ASN A 120 11.49 -15.91 -31.53
CA ASN A 120 12.15 -14.61 -31.58
C ASN A 120 13.29 -14.49 -30.56
N LYS A 121 13.12 -15.03 -29.33
CA LYS A 121 14.20 -15.11 -28.33
C LYS A 121 15.42 -15.89 -28.85
N LEU A 122 15.19 -16.84 -29.75
CA LEU A 122 16.24 -17.64 -30.42
C LEU A 122 16.70 -17.04 -31.75
N ASN A 123 16.45 -15.72 -31.99
CA ASN A 123 16.78 -14.99 -33.22
C ASN A 123 16.14 -15.60 -34.47
N GLN A 124 14.95 -16.18 -34.34
CA GLN A 124 14.16 -16.74 -35.45
C GLN A 124 12.87 -15.93 -35.61
N HIS A 125 12.95 -14.82 -36.36
CA HIS A 125 11.81 -13.94 -36.58
C HIS A 125 10.82 -14.61 -37.58
N LYS A 126 9.55 -14.63 -37.20
CA LYS A 126 8.51 -15.30 -37.99
C LYS A 126 8.45 -14.77 -39.42
N ALA A 127 8.54 -13.46 -39.62
CA ALA A 127 8.53 -12.84 -40.93
C ALA A 127 9.66 -13.33 -41.85
N ASP A 128 10.82 -13.67 -41.29
CA ASP A 128 11.94 -14.22 -42.07
C ASP A 128 11.77 -15.73 -42.31
N LEU A 129 11.27 -16.44 -41.29
CA LEU A 129 10.94 -17.86 -41.45
C LEU A 129 9.86 -18.10 -42.52
N GLU A 130 8.85 -17.24 -42.64
CA GLU A 130 7.81 -17.32 -43.67
C GLU A 130 8.33 -17.01 -45.09
N LYS A 131 9.43 -16.23 -45.22
CA LYS A 131 10.12 -16.04 -46.49
C LYS A 131 10.92 -17.30 -46.90
N GLU A 132 11.56 -17.97 -45.93
CA GLU A 132 12.31 -19.21 -46.16
C GLU A 132 11.40 -20.42 -46.34
N ALA A 133 10.25 -20.44 -45.69
CA ALA A 133 9.27 -21.52 -45.68
C ALA A 133 7.84 -20.96 -45.85
N PRO A 134 7.45 -20.46 -47.05
CA PRO A 134 6.12 -19.90 -47.24
C PRO A 134 5.04 -20.95 -47.00
N ARG A 135 3.96 -20.55 -46.32
CA ARG A 135 2.81 -21.40 -46.04
C ARG A 135 2.01 -21.67 -47.35
N VAL A 136 1.68 -22.90 -47.58
CA VAL A 136 0.94 -23.36 -48.76
C VAL A 136 -0.49 -23.76 -48.42
N ASP A 137 -0.68 -24.47 -47.28
CA ASP A 137 -1.97 -24.98 -46.84
C ASP A 137 -2.03 -25.12 -45.34
N GLU A 138 -3.24 -25.24 -44.75
CA GLU A 138 -3.42 -25.42 -43.32
C GLU A 138 -4.66 -26.23 -42.92
N TYR A 139 -4.55 -26.97 -41.86
CA TYR A 139 -5.67 -27.46 -41.06
C TYR A 139 -5.72 -26.61 -39.76
N PRO A 140 -6.69 -25.69 -39.60
CA PRO A 140 -6.83 -24.87 -38.42
C PRO A 140 -6.97 -25.70 -37.14
N PHE A 141 -6.70 -25.10 -36.00
CA PHE A 141 -6.91 -25.77 -34.72
C PHE A 141 -8.36 -26.23 -34.57
N ASP A 142 -8.51 -27.48 -34.19
CA ASP A 142 -9.80 -28.08 -33.89
C ASP A 142 -9.78 -28.73 -32.50
N SER A 143 -10.79 -28.42 -31.67
CA SER A 143 -10.86 -28.86 -30.29
C SER A 143 -11.09 -30.36 -30.09
N VAL A 144 -11.63 -31.07 -31.12
CA VAL A 144 -11.83 -32.52 -31.08
C VAL A 144 -10.52 -33.23 -31.39
N ARG A 145 -9.81 -32.78 -32.45
CA ARG A 145 -8.47 -33.29 -32.80
C ARG A 145 -7.41 -32.82 -31.83
N LYS A 146 -7.59 -31.65 -31.20
CA LYS A 146 -6.63 -30.94 -30.33
C LYS A 146 -5.29 -30.68 -31.04
N MET A 147 -5.30 -30.44 -32.31
CA MET A 147 -4.13 -30.24 -33.17
C MET A 147 -4.40 -29.14 -34.20
N MET A 148 -3.33 -28.52 -34.68
CA MET A 148 -3.27 -27.62 -35.83
C MET A 148 -2.10 -28.07 -36.71
N SER A 149 -2.28 -28.02 -38.04
CA SER A 149 -1.23 -28.36 -38.98
C SER A 149 -1.10 -27.30 -40.07
N THR A 150 0.13 -26.99 -40.45
CA THR A 150 0.44 -26.07 -41.56
C THR A 150 1.44 -26.69 -42.50
N GLN A 151 1.24 -26.52 -43.82
CA GLN A 151 2.14 -27.01 -44.85
C GLN A 151 2.96 -25.84 -45.42
N HIS A 152 4.25 -26.04 -45.57
CA HIS A 152 5.20 -25.04 -46.03
C HIS A 152 6.11 -25.58 -47.14
N GLU A 153 6.59 -24.68 -48.01
CA GLU A 153 7.69 -25.01 -48.95
C GLU A 153 9.03 -24.71 -48.23
N TYR A 154 9.82 -25.76 -47.97
CA TYR A 154 11.09 -25.62 -47.27
C TYR A 154 12.18 -26.45 -47.96
N ASN A 155 13.27 -25.81 -48.39
CA ASN A 155 14.40 -26.43 -49.10
C ASN A 155 13.96 -27.26 -50.34
N GLY A 156 12.98 -26.76 -51.09
CA GLY A 156 12.49 -27.39 -52.31
C GLY A 156 11.59 -28.64 -52.08
N LYS A 157 11.14 -28.86 -50.84
CA LYS A 157 10.21 -29.90 -50.44
C LYS A 157 9.05 -29.31 -49.65
N LYS A 158 7.90 -29.99 -49.69
CA LYS A 158 6.79 -29.62 -48.79
C LYS A 158 6.96 -30.29 -47.45
N ILE A 159 6.96 -29.49 -46.41
CA ILE A 159 7.00 -29.92 -45.01
C ILE A 159 5.70 -29.53 -44.30
N ILE A 160 5.17 -30.42 -43.51
CA ILE A 160 4.00 -30.23 -42.66
C ILE A 160 4.50 -30.11 -41.23
N PHE A 161 4.15 -29.03 -40.52
CA PHE A 161 4.31 -28.90 -39.06
C PHE A 161 2.97 -29.09 -38.38
N THR A 162 2.91 -29.95 -37.39
CA THR A 162 1.71 -30.22 -36.59
C THR A 162 2.02 -29.96 -35.12
N LYS A 163 1.30 -29.01 -34.51
CA LYS A 163 1.35 -28.77 -33.08
C LYS A 163 0.06 -29.20 -32.41
N GLY A 164 0.14 -29.63 -31.15
CA GLY A 164 -1.07 -30.01 -30.42
C GLY A 164 -0.84 -30.65 -29.06
N ALA A 165 -1.92 -31.17 -28.50
CA ALA A 165 -1.87 -31.91 -27.25
C ALA A 165 -1.09 -33.21 -27.46
N ILE A 166 -0.27 -33.56 -26.46
CA ILE A 166 0.66 -34.68 -26.60
C ILE A 166 -0.03 -36.02 -26.85
N ASP A 167 -1.18 -36.25 -26.23
CA ASP A 167 -2.02 -37.43 -26.41
C ASP A 167 -2.52 -37.58 -27.85
N SER A 168 -2.75 -36.45 -28.53
CA SER A 168 -3.18 -36.43 -29.94
C SER A 168 -1.99 -36.60 -30.89
N ILE A 169 -0.89 -35.92 -30.68
CA ILE A 169 0.34 -36.03 -31.49
C ILE A 169 0.88 -37.45 -31.48
N LEU A 170 0.95 -38.11 -30.31
CA LEU A 170 1.47 -39.49 -30.20
C LEU A 170 0.59 -40.57 -30.90
N LYS A 171 -0.68 -40.27 -31.22
CA LYS A 171 -1.54 -41.16 -31.99
C LYS A 171 -1.20 -41.16 -33.48
N VAL A 172 -0.69 -40.05 -33.99
CA VAL A 172 -0.42 -39.85 -35.43
C VAL A 172 1.09 -39.87 -35.76
N ALA A 173 1.94 -39.80 -34.72
CA ALA A 173 3.40 -39.93 -34.85
C ALA A 173 3.80 -41.40 -34.89
N THR A 174 4.61 -41.76 -35.87
CA THR A 174 5.19 -43.12 -36.02
C THR A 174 6.71 -43.10 -35.86
N LYS A 175 7.33 -41.95 -35.94
CA LYS A 175 8.77 -41.74 -35.86
C LYS A 175 9.13 -40.66 -34.86
N ILE A 176 10.39 -40.65 -34.44
CA ILE A 176 10.98 -39.64 -33.56
C ILE A 176 12.31 -39.15 -34.12
N GLU A 177 12.57 -37.87 -34.01
CA GLU A 177 13.86 -37.28 -34.31
C GLU A 177 14.70 -37.10 -33.03
N ILE A 178 15.92 -37.61 -33.01
CA ILE A 178 16.86 -37.49 -31.91
C ILE A 178 18.22 -37.08 -32.50
N ASN A 179 18.73 -35.91 -32.09
CA ASN A 179 20.01 -35.38 -32.59
C ASN A 179 20.12 -35.37 -34.12
N GLY A 180 19.04 -34.94 -34.81
CA GLY A 180 18.97 -34.86 -36.27
C GLY A 180 18.83 -36.22 -36.98
N LYS A 181 18.61 -37.32 -36.25
CA LYS A 181 18.39 -38.68 -36.83
C LYS A 181 16.97 -39.13 -36.57
N VAL A 182 16.28 -39.49 -37.65
CA VAL A 182 14.91 -40.00 -37.57
C VAL A 182 14.94 -41.53 -37.45
N ARG A 183 14.21 -42.08 -36.49
CA ARG A 183 13.99 -43.50 -36.24
C ARG A 183 12.54 -43.80 -35.90
N GLU A 184 12.14 -45.05 -35.91
CA GLU A 184 10.81 -45.49 -35.48
C GLU A 184 10.58 -45.12 -34.01
N LEU A 185 9.36 -44.68 -33.71
CA LEU A 185 8.91 -44.31 -32.34
C LEU A 185 8.53 -45.59 -31.59
N THR A 186 9.26 -45.92 -30.55
CA THR A 186 8.99 -47.08 -29.70
C THR A 186 8.02 -46.77 -28.58
N ASP A 187 7.41 -47.78 -27.95
CA ASP A 187 6.52 -47.58 -26.79
C ASP A 187 7.28 -46.98 -25.61
N LYS A 188 8.57 -47.32 -25.43
CA LYS A 188 9.41 -46.70 -24.41
C LYS A 188 9.62 -45.19 -24.65
N ASP A 189 9.73 -44.77 -25.91
CA ASP A 189 9.80 -43.35 -26.24
C ASP A 189 8.51 -42.63 -25.86
N LYS A 190 7.36 -43.23 -26.14
CA LYS A 190 6.06 -42.71 -25.77
C LYS A 190 5.92 -42.56 -24.24
N GLU A 191 6.38 -43.57 -23.47
CA GLU A 191 6.43 -43.53 -22.03
C GLU A 191 7.31 -42.39 -21.53
N ASN A 192 8.53 -42.22 -22.08
CA ASN A 192 9.44 -41.12 -21.70
C ASN A 192 8.87 -39.73 -22.03
N ILE A 193 8.23 -39.59 -23.22
CA ILE A 193 7.59 -38.34 -23.65
C ILE A 193 6.43 -38.00 -22.72
N MET A 194 5.59 -39.00 -22.39
CA MET A 194 4.48 -38.78 -21.44
C MET A 194 4.99 -38.45 -20.05
N ALA A 195 6.02 -39.11 -19.55
CA ALA A 195 6.63 -38.82 -18.26
C ALA A 195 7.20 -37.36 -18.21
N ALA A 196 7.82 -36.91 -19.32
CA ALA A 196 8.28 -35.50 -19.42
C ALA A 196 7.11 -34.51 -19.44
N SER A 197 6.04 -34.86 -20.17
CA SER A 197 4.81 -34.06 -20.18
C SER A 197 4.18 -33.97 -18.78
N ASP A 198 4.10 -35.12 -18.08
CA ASP A 198 3.55 -35.17 -16.72
C ASP A 198 4.42 -34.39 -15.71
N ALA A 199 5.75 -34.48 -15.85
CA ALA A 199 6.66 -33.67 -15.04
C ALA A 199 6.44 -32.16 -15.23
N MET A 200 6.27 -31.71 -16.48
CA MET A 200 5.91 -30.33 -16.79
C MET A 200 4.51 -29.97 -16.25
N ALA A 201 3.55 -30.88 -16.34
CA ALA A 201 2.18 -30.66 -15.85
C ALA A 201 2.12 -30.55 -14.32
N VAL A 202 2.97 -31.27 -13.57
CA VAL A 202 3.13 -31.12 -12.12
C VAL A 202 3.61 -29.71 -11.74
N GLU A 203 4.44 -29.09 -12.59
CA GLU A 203 4.86 -27.69 -12.44
C GLU A 203 3.82 -26.69 -12.98
N ALA A 204 2.62 -27.18 -13.30
CA ALA A 204 1.51 -26.40 -13.84
C ALA A 204 1.79 -25.76 -15.21
N LEU A 205 2.67 -26.35 -16.00
CA LEU A 205 2.94 -25.88 -17.35
C LEU A 205 1.87 -26.39 -18.33
N ARG A 206 1.47 -25.55 -19.26
CA ARG A 206 0.70 -25.93 -20.44
C ARG A 206 1.66 -26.54 -21.44
N VAL A 207 1.48 -27.84 -21.74
CA VAL A 207 2.38 -28.59 -22.62
C VAL A 207 1.80 -28.67 -24.01
N LEU A 208 2.62 -28.38 -25.03
CA LEU A 208 2.33 -28.62 -26.44
C LEU A 208 3.46 -29.41 -27.10
N GLY A 209 3.09 -30.36 -27.94
CA GLY A 209 4.01 -31.12 -28.78
C GLY A 209 4.12 -30.56 -30.20
N LEU A 210 5.28 -30.77 -30.82
CA LEU A 210 5.52 -30.55 -32.23
C LEU A 210 5.90 -31.86 -32.91
N ALA A 211 5.31 -32.10 -34.07
CA ALA A 211 5.70 -33.15 -35.02
C ALA A 211 5.75 -32.58 -36.43
N TYR A 212 6.42 -33.28 -37.35
CA TYR A 212 6.48 -32.89 -38.76
C TYR A 212 6.41 -34.10 -39.68
N ALA A 213 6.12 -33.86 -40.97
CA ALA A 213 6.28 -34.81 -42.03
C ALA A 213 6.65 -34.11 -43.35
N TYR A 214 7.34 -34.82 -44.26
CA TYR A 214 7.50 -34.37 -45.63
C TYR A 214 6.43 -35.06 -46.48
N SER A 215 5.52 -34.30 -47.09
CA SER A 215 4.42 -34.81 -47.94
C SER A 215 3.91 -33.71 -48.86
N ASP A 216 3.55 -34.10 -50.08
CA ASP A 216 2.93 -33.19 -51.06
C ASP A 216 1.47 -32.85 -50.69
N GLU A 217 0.79 -33.74 -49.99
CA GLU A 217 -0.57 -33.56 -49.50
C GLU A 217 -0.55 -33.28 -48.01
N LEU A 218 -1.34 -32.32 -47.55
CA LEU A 218 -1.51 -32.02 -46.12
C LEU A 218 -2.26 -33.19 -45.44
N LYS A 219 -1.55 -33.99 -44.62
CA LYS A 219 -2.09 -35.14 -43.89
C LYS A 219 -1.49 -35.21 -42.49
N GLU A 220 -2.33 -35.51 -41.50
CA GLU A 220 -1.92 -35.69 -40.10
C GLU A 220 -1.67 -37.19 -39.80
N GLU A 221 -0.78 -37.81 -40.55
CA GLU A 221 -0.45 -39.23 -40.44
C GLU A 221 1.06 -39.45 -40.62
N ASN A 222 1.59 -40.48 -39.97
CA ASN A 222 2.99 -40.88 -40.07
C ASN A 222 3.98 -39.75 -39.75
N LEU A 223 3.64 -38.94 -38.76
CA LEU A 223 4.44 -37.80 -38.36
C LEU A 223 5.71 -38.22 -37.59
N VAL A 224 6.74 -37.38 -37.66
CA VAL A 224 7.97 -37.47 -36.89
C VAL A 224 7.86 -36.56 -35.67
N PHE A 225 7.87 -37.12 -34.49
CA PHE A 225 7.86 -36.35 -33.26
C PHE A 225 9.19 -35.60 -33.06
N VAL A 226 9.13 -34.31 -32.71
CA VAL A 226 10.29 -33.44 -32.50
C VAL A 226 10.52 -33.21 -31.02
N GLY A 227 9.55 -32.68 -30.30
CA GLY A 227 9.71 -32.29 -28.90
C GLY A 227 8.45 -31.70 -28.30
N LEU A 228 8.58 -31.30 -27.04
CA LEU A 228 7.56 -30.58 -26.27
C LEU A 228 8.05 -29.21 -25.86
N VAL A 229 7.12 -28.29 -25.66
CA VAL A 229 7.33 -27.04 -24.92
C VAL A 229 6.33 -26.93 -23.78
N GLY A 230 6.81 -26.52 -22.62
CA GLY A 230 6.01 -26.19 -21.46
C GLY A 230 5.96 -24.68 -21.26
N MET A 231 4.76 -24.13 -21.16
CA MET A 231 4.56 -22.69 -21.01
C MET A 231 3.64 -22.37 -19.84
N ILE A 232 3.86 -21.21 -19.26
CA ILE A 232 3.09 -20.70 -18.14
C ILE A 232 2.96 -19.17 -18.27
N ASP A 233 1.97 -18.58 -17.62
CA ASP A 233 1.95 -17.16 -17.30
C ASP A 233 2.78 -16.96 -16.02
N PRO A 234 4.04 -16.47 -16.13
CA PRO A 234 4.95 -16.45 -15.00
C PRO A 234 4.55 -15.39 -13.97
N PRO A 235 4.84 -15.62 -12.67
CA PRO A 235 4.69 -14.58 -11.67
C PRO A 235 5.58 -13.38 -11.99
N ARG A 236 5.12 -12.17 -11.64
CA ARG A 236 5.94 -10.97 -11.74
C ARG A 236 7.12 -11.06 -10.77
N PRO A 237 8.35 -10.69 -11.18
CA PRO A 237 9.55 -10.84 -10.33
C PRO A 237 9.44 -10.12 -8.98
N GLU A 238 8.82 -8.95 -8.96
CA GLU A 238 8.65 -8.10 -7.78
C GLU A 238 7.58 -8.60 -6.80
N CYS A 239 6.62 -9.44 -7.24
CA CYS A 239 5.53 -9.91 -6.40
C CYS A 239 5.99 -10.76 -5.21
N LYS A 240 7.03 -11.57 -5.37
CA LYS A 240 7.58 -12.37 -4.27
C LYS A 240 8.04 -11.49 -3.12
N ASN A 241 8.82 -10.44 -3.43
CA ASN A 241 9.29 -9.51 -2.41
C ASN A 241 8.12 -8.77 -1.72
N ALA A 242 7.10 -8.38 -2.48
CA ALA A 242 5.92 -7.73 -1.91
C ALA A 242 5.13 -8.67 -0.97
N VAL A 243 4.99 -9.95 -1.32
CA VAL A 243 4.38 -10.97 -0.45
C VAL A 243 5.20 -11.18 0.83
N ASP A 244 6.53 -11.22 0.73
CA ASP A 244 7.43 -11.36 1.88
C ASP A 244 7.32 -10.14 2.82
N ILE A 245 7.25 -8.92 2.27
CA ILE A 245 7.02 -7.69 3.04
C ILE A 245 5.66 -7.74 3.73
N PHE A 246 4.59 -8.13 3.05
CA PHE A 246 3.27 -8.30 3.65
C PHE A 246 3.28 -9.30 4.80
N LYS A 247 3.92 -10.46 4.61
CA LYS A 247 4.04 -11.49 5.65
C LYS A 247 4.75 -10.95 6.90
N ASN A 248 5.85 -10.22 6.72
CA ASN A 248 6.57 -9.57 7.82
C ASN A 248 5.72 -8.49 8.50
N ALA A 249 4.92 -7.76 7.73
CA ALA A 249 3.97 -6.76 8.21
C ALA A 249 2.72 -7.34 8.87
N GLY A 250 2.59 -8.68 8.95
CA GLY A 250 1.43 -9.37 9.50
C GLY A 250 0.19 -9.31 8.61
N ILE A 251 0.37 -9.08 7.31
CA ILE A 251 -0.70 -9.05 6.31
C ILE A 251 -0.70 -10.38 5.57
N THR A 252 -1.85 -11.04 5.52
CA THR A 252 -2.02 -12.30 4.80
C THR A 252 -2.36 -12.02 3.34
N THR A 253 -1.67 -12.69 2.41
CA THR A 253 -2.03 -12.68 0.99
C THR A 253 -2.82 -13.94 0.66
N ILE A 254 -3.98 -13.77 0.02
CA ILE A 254 -4.83 -14.85 -0.48
C ILE A 254 -4.88 -14.76 -2.00
N MET A 255 -4.54 -15.84 -2.67
CA MET A 255 -4.67 -15.97 -4.12
C MET A 255 -6.04 -16.54 -4.48
N ILE A 256 -6.73 -15.89 -5.40
CA ILE A 256 -8.03 -16.31 -5.93
C ILE A 256 -7.91 -16.41 -7.46
N THR A 257 -8.28 -17.54 -8.07
CA THR A 257 -8.11 -17.72 -9.51
C THR A 257 -9.14 -18.68 -10.12
N GLY A 258 -9.42 -18.49 -11.41
CA GLY A 258 -10.16 -19.44 -12.22
C GLY A 258 -9.35 -20.67 -12.65
N ASP A 259 -8.02 -20.69 -12.43
CA ASP A 259 -7.13 -21.77 -12.81
C ASP A 259 -7.36 -23.06 -12.01
N HIS A 260 -6.78 -24.15 -12.51
CA HIS A 260 -6.78 -25.43 -11.81
C HIS A 260 -5.96 -25.37 -10.50
N LYS A 261 -6.34 -26.18 -9.49
CA LYS A 261 -5.67 -26.23 -8.18
C LYS A 261 -4.15 -26.42 -8.27
N THR A 262 -3.67 -27.30 -9.15
CA THR A 262 -2.24 -27.56 -9.32
C THR A 262 -1.48 -26.32 -9.80
N THR A 263 -2.03 -25.62 -10.80
CA THR A 263 -1.47 -24.36 -11.31
C THR A 263 -1.44 -23.27 -10.24
N ALA A 264 -2.56 -23.10 -9.53
CA ALA A 264 -2.67 -22.11 -8.46
C ALA A 264 -1.67 -22.36 -7.33
N LEU A 265 -1.55 -23.63 -6.88
CA LEU A 265 -0.60 -24.01 -5.83
C LEU A 265 0.86 -23.81 -6.27
N ALA A 266 1.22 -24.19 -7.49
CA ALA A 266 2.58 -24.02 -7.99
C ALA A 266 3.01 -22.55 -8.01
N ILE A 267 2.13 -21.65 -8.46
CA ILE A 267 2.38 -20.21 -8.47
C ILE A 267 2.41 -19.65 -7.04
N ALA A 268 1.46 -20.05 -6.19
CA ALA A 268 1.40 -19.59 -4.80
C ALA A 268 2.65 -19.98 -3.98
N LYS A 269 3.20 -21.19 -4.20
CA LYS A 269 4.46 -21.64 -3.62
C LYS A 269 5.65 -20.81 -4.10
N LYS A 270 5.76 -20.58 -5.41
CA LYS A 270 6.82 -19.72 -5.98
C LYS A 270 6.79 -18.30 -5.41
N LEU A 271 5.61 -17.75 -5.14
CA LEU A 271 5.42 -16.43 -4.55
C LEU A 271 5.54 -16.40 -3.01
N GLY A 272 5.59 -17.55 -2.33
CA GLY A 272 5.65 -17.63 -0.87
C GLY A 272 4.32 -17.34 -0.15
N ILE A 273 3.19 -17.36 -0.91
CA ILE A 273 1.84 -17.21 -0.36
C ILE A 273 1.46 -18.43 0.50
N THR A 274 1.91 -19.62 0.10
CA THR A 274 1.74 -20.86 0.84
C THR A 274 3.05 -21.64 0.88
N ASP A 275 3.18 -22.57 1.83
CA ASP A 275 4.33 -23.46 1.95
C ASP A 275 4.18 -24.73 1.08
N GLU A 276 5.15 -25.66 1.17
CA GLU A 276 5.14 -26.90 0.40
C GLU A 276 3.94 -27.81 0.71
N ASN A 277 3.39 -27.73 1.92
CA ASN A 277 2.25 -28.51 2.37
C ASN A 277 0.92 -27.76 2.27
N GLY A 278 0.93 -26.55 1.66
CA GLY A 278 -0.25 -25.70 1.56
C GLY A 278 -1.38 -26.33 0.76
N GLU A 279 -2.60 -26.11 1.23
CA GLU A 279 -3.83 -26.57 0.60
C GLU A 279 -4.44 -25.51 -0.31
N ALA A 280 -5.20 -25.94 -1.33
CA ALA A 280 -6.08 -25.10 -2.10
C ALA A 280 -7.51 -25.65 -2.04
N LEU A 281 -8.51 -24.76 -2.01
CA LEU A 281 -9.92 -25.12 -2.19
C LEU A 281 -10.39 -24.76 -3.60
N SER A 282 -11.23 -25.62 -4.18
CA SER A 282 -11.92 -25.32 -5.44
C SER A 282 -13.26 -24.62 -5.18
N GLY A 283 -13.82 -23.99 -6.23
CA GLY A 283 -15.17 -23.43 -6.16
C GLY A 283 -16.22 -24.44 -5.74
N GLU A 284 -16.17 -25.68 -6.25
CA GLU A 284 -17.09 -26.76 -5.85
C GLU A 284 -16.97 -27.11 -4.37
N GLU A 285 -15.75 -27.13 -3.82
CA GLU A 285 -15.53 -27.38 -2.39
C GLU A 285 -16.01 -26.21 -1.53
N ILE A 286 -15.88 -24.96 -2.01
CA ILE A 286 -16.41 -23.77 -1.34
C ILE A 286 -17.94 -23.82 -1.28
N ASP A 287 -18.60 -24.19 -2.38
CA ASP A 287 -20.06 -24.28 -2.48
C ASP A 287 -20.64 -25.37 -1.56
N ALA A 288 -19.83 -26.37 -1.20
CA ALA A 288 -20.22 -27.43 -0.26
C ALA A 288 -20.07 -27.04 1.24
N LEU A 289 -19.39 -25.91 1.54
CA LEU A 289 -19.18 -25.42 2.90
C LEU A 289 -20.30 -24.50 3.35
N SER A 290 -20.65 -24.55 4.63
CA SER A 290 -21.44 -23.48 5.25
C SER A 290 -20.61 -22.18 5.37
N PRO A 291 -21.26 -21.02 5.53
CA PRO A 291 -20.56 -19.75 5.74
C PRO A 291 -19.61 -19.80 6.94
N GLU A 292 -19.98 -20.48 8.03
CA GLU A 292 -19.16 -20.63 9.23
C GLU A 292 -17.94 -21.52 8.98
N GLU A 293 -18.09 -22.62 8.23
CA GLU A 293 -16.98 -23.48 7.85
C GLU A 293 -16.00 -22.76 6.92
N LEU A 294 -16.50 -21.99 5.94
CA LEU A 294 -15.66 -21.18 5.10
C LEU A 294 -14.91 -20.10 5.90
N GLN A 295 -15.57 -19.48 6.89
CA GLN A 295 -14.95 -18.52 7.79
C GLN A 295 -13.77 -19.12 8.58
N GLU A 296 -13.84 -20.38 8.99
CA GLU A 296 -12.70 -21.06 9.62
C GLU A 296 -11.63 -21.44 8.57
N LYS A 297 -12.03 -21.91 7.41
CA LYS A 297 -11.09 -22.32 6.36
C LYS A 297 -10.22 -21.17 5.84
N VAL A 298 -10.74 -19.96 5.67
CA VAL A 298 -9.96 -18.80 5.19
C VAL A 298 -8.86 -18.35 6.16
N LYS A 299 -8.82 -18.88 7.38
CA LYS A 299 -7.72 -18.62 8.34
C LYS A 299 -6.45 -19.42 8.00
N THR A 300 -6.59 -20.55 7.33
CA THR A 300 -5.49 -21.50 7.05
C THR A 300 -5.25 -21.74 5.58
N VAL A 301 -6.30 -21.64 4.75
CA VAL A 301 -6.21 -21.83 3.30
C VAL A 301 -6.07 -20.46 2.62
N HIS A 302 -4.98 -20.29 1.89
CA HIS A 302 -4.64 -19.03 1.22
C HIS A 302 -4.69 -19.12 -0.32
N VAL A 303 -5.15 -20.26 -0.87
CA VAL A 303 -5.26 -20.49 -2.31
C VAL A 303 -6.65 -21.01 -2.64
N PHE A 304 -7.36 -20.28 -3.54
CA PHE A 304 -8.69 -20.65 -4.00
C PHE A 304 -8.68 -20.73 -5.52
N ALA A 305 -9.05 -21.90 -6.07
CA ALA A 305 -8.91 -22.26 -7.47
C ALA A 305 -10.26 -22.57 -8.11
N ARG A 306 -10.41 -22.38 -9.43
CA ARG A 306 -11.66 -22.59 -10.18
C ARG A 306 -12.88 -21.91 -9.52
N VAL A 307 -12.66 -20.69 -9.04
CA VAL A 307 -13.69 -19.93 -8.32
C VAL A 307 -14.63 -19.21 -9.31
N SER A 308 -15.91 -19.21 -8.98
CA SER A 308 -16.91 -18.37 -9.63
C SER A 308 -16.88 -16.92 -9.07
N PRO A 309 -17.54 -15.96 -9.74
CA PRO A 309 -17.71 -14.62 -9.16
C PRO A 309 -18.39 -14.62 -7.80
N GLU A 310 -19.34 -15.51 -7.57
CA GLU A 310 -20.05 -15.70 -6.31
C GLU A 310 -19.10 -16.20 -5.22
N ASN A 311 -18.23 -17.15 -5.54
CA ASN A 311 -17.22 -17.64 -4.60
C ASN A 311 -16.24 -16.53 -4.17
N LYS A 312 -15.86 -15.62 -5.08
CA LYS A 312 -15.04 -14.44 -4.72
C LYS A 312 -15.70 -13.59 -3.64
N VAL A 313 -17.01 -13.35 -3.76
CA VAL A 313 -17.79 -12.62 -2.75
C VAL A 313 -17.86 -13.39 -1.43
N GLN A 314 -18.08 -14.71 -1.47
CA GLN A 314 -18.13 -15.55 -0.27
C GLN A 314 -16.79 -15.53 0.48
N ILE A 315 -15.65 -15.68 -0.22
CA ILE A 315 -14.29 -15.65 0.37
C ILE A 315 -14.05 -14.30 1.05
N VAL A 316 -14.30 -13.19 0.35
CA VAL A 316 -14.11 -11.84 0.92
C VAL A 316 -15.01 -11.61 2.14
N THR A 317 -16.27 -12.08 2.08
CA THR A 317 -17.21 -11.98 3.20
C THR A 317 -16.72 -12.79 4.41
N ALA A 318 -16.22 -14.01 4.20
CA ALA A 318 -15.67 -14.86 5.26
C ALA A 318 -14.43 -14.24 5.91
N VAL A 319 -13.53 -13.65 5.10
CA VAL A 319 -12.35 -12.91 5.60
C VAL A 319 -12.77 -11.74 6.50
N ARG A 320 -13.75 -10.93 6.06
CA ARG A 320 -14.28 -9.79 6.83
C ARG A 320 -15.01 -10.22 8.09
N ALA A 321 -15.74 -11.33 8.06
CA ALA A 321 -16.44 -11.89 9.21
C ALA A 321 -15.47 -12.29 10.34
N ASN A 322 -14.21 -12.61 10.03
CA ASN A 322 -13.13 -12.82 11.00
C ASN A 322 -12.59 -11.52 11.63
N GLY A 323 -13.16 -10.35 11.30
CA GLY A 323 -12.70 -9.04 11.79
C GLY A 323 -11.49 -8.50 11.07
N ASN A 324 -11.13 -9.06 9.92
CA ASN A 324 -10.06 -8.57 9.06
C ASN A 324 -10.54 -7.40 8.20
N ILE A 325 -9.62 -6.51 7.86
CA ILE A 325 -9.80 -5.52 6.80
C ILE A 325 -9.30 -6.15 5.50
N ALA A 326 -10.22 -6.44 4.60
CA ALA A 326 -9.96 -7.11 3.34
C ALA A 326 -9.76 -6.12 2.20
N ALA A 327 -8.63 -6.20 1.50
CA ALA A 327 -8.46 -5.63 0.17
C ALA A 327 -8.73 -6.72 -0.88
N MET A 328 -9.40 -6.39 -1.98
CA MET A 328 -9.65 -7.30 -3.10
C MET A 328 -9.22 -6.65 -4.40
N THR A 329 -8.44 -7.39 -5.21
CA THR A 329 -8.07 -6.95 -6.56
C THR A 329 -8.94 -7.63 -7.62
N GLY A 330 -9.17 -6.94 -8.74
CA GLY A 330 -9.87 -7.51 -9.88
C GLY A 330 -9.79 -6.61 -11.12
N ASP A 331 -9.97 -7.21 -12.30
CA ASP A 331 -9.88 -6.52 -13.59
C ASP A 331 -11.17 -6.66 -14.43
N GLY A 332 -11.97 -7.67 -14.17
CA GLY A 332 -13.15 -8.02 -14.94
C GLY A 332 -14.48 -7.47 -14.41
N VAL A 333 -15.50 -7.55 -15.25
CA VAL A 333 -16.90 -7.28 -14.87
C VAL A 333 -17.34 -8.22 -13.75
N ASN A 334 -16.84 -9.45 -13.76
CA ASN A 334 -17.13 -10.51 -12.80
C ASN A 334 -16.58 -10.21 -11.40
N ASP A 335 -15.59 -9.31 -11.30
CA ASP A 335 -14.98 -8.94 -10.03
C ASP A 335 -15.70 -7.79 -9.31
N ALA A 336 -16.53 -7.04 -10.03
CA ALA A 336 -17.20 -5.86 -9.48
C ALA A 336 -17.98 -6.13 -8.19
N PRO A 337 -18.71 -7.25 -8.00
CA PRO A 337 -19.37 -7.56 -6.74
C PRO A 337 -18.38 -7.79 -5.59
N SER A 338 -17.27 -8.52 -5.81
CA SER A 338 -16.25 -8.78 -4.79
C SER A 338 -15.45 -7.53 -4.44
N LEU A 339 -15.14 -6.67 -5.42
CA LEU A 339 -14.53 -5.35 -5.21
C LEU A 339 -15.39 -4.45 -4.32
N LYS A 340 -16.71 -4.43 -4.51
CA LYS A 340 -17.65 -3.67 -3.66
C LYS A 340 -17.83 -4.29 -2.27
N THR A 341 -17.69 -5.61 -2.15
CA THR A 341 -17.84 -6.33 -0.88
C THR A 341 -16.63 -6.15 0.02
N ALA A 342 -15.44 -5.99 -0.55
CA ALA A 342 -14.21 -5.73 0.20
C ALA A 342 -14.28 -4.38 0.96
N ASP A 343 -13.43 -4.23 1.98
CA ASP A 343 -13.24 -2.94 2.64
C ASP A 343 -12.48 -1.97 1.73
N ILE A 344 -11.61 -2.50 0.87
CA ILE A 344 -10.91 -1.78 -0.20
C ILE A 344 -10.98 -2.60 -1.49
N GLY A 345 -11.74 -2.13 -2.47
CA GLY A 345 -11.70 -2.66 -3.84
C GLY A 345 -10.58 -1.99 -4.63
N ILE A 346 -9.75 -2.78 -5.31
CA ILE A 346 -8.59 -2.34 -6.10
C ILE A 346 -8.76 -2.86 -7.53
N ALA A 347 -8.94 -1.96 -8.49
CA ALA A 347 -9.05 -2.33 -9.91
C ALA A 347 -7.72 -2.13 -10.65
N MET A 348 -7.53 -2.92 -11.70
CA MET A 348 -6.43 -2.74 -12.65
C MET A 348 -6.70 -1.54 -13.55
N GLY A 349 -5.66 -0.74 -13.84
CA GLY A 349 -5.77 0.49 -14.62
C GLY A 349 -5.59 0.27 -16.11
N ILE A 350 -4.72 -0.67 -16.51
CA ILE A 350 -4.41 -1.01 -17.91
C ILE A 350 -5.42 -2.05 -18.42
N THR A 351 -5.47 -3.22 -17.79
CA THR A 351 -6.31 -4.35 -18.22
C THR A 351 -7.74 -4.27 -17.69
N GLY A 352 -7.96 -3.48 -16.62
CA GLY A 352 -9.25 -3.42 -15.95
C GLY A 352 -10.36 -2.79 -16.79
N THR A 353 -11.55 -3.40 -16.73
CA THR A 353 -12.77 -2.87 -17.37
C THR A 353 -13.28 -1.64 -16.62
N ASP A 354 -14.04 -0.79 -17.32
CA ASP A 354 -14.67 0.39 -16.70
C ASP A 354 -15.64 0.01 -15.56
N VAL A 355 -16.24 -1.19 -15.64
CA VAL A 355 -17.11 -1.72 -14.58
C VAL A 355 -16.31 -2.04 -13.32
N ALA A 356 -15.16 -2.71 -13.45
CA ALA A 356 -14.27 -2.98 -12.33
C ALA A 356 -13.73 -1.67 -11.72
N LYS A 357 -13.22 -0.75 -12.57
CA LYS A 357 -12.78 0.58 -12.14
C LYS A 357 -13.90 1.37 -11.46
N GLY A 358 -15.15 1.26 -11.98
CA GLY A 358 -16.34 1.89 -11.41
C GLY A 358 -16.72 1.35 -10.03
N ALA A 359 -16.46 0.07 -9.78
CA ALA A 359 -16.77 -0.60 -8.52
C ALA A 359 -15.69 -0.39 -7.44
N ALA A 360 -14.45 -0.13 -7.85
CA ALA A 360 -13.29 -0.06 -6.97
C ALA A 360 -13.16 1.28 -6.23
N ASP A 361 -12.47 1.25 -5.09
CA ASP A 361 -12.07 2.42 -4.31
C ASP A 361 -10.73 3.00 -4.80
N MET A 362 -9.90 2.17 -5.39
CA MET A 362 -8.56 2.49 -5.89
C MET A 362 -8.31 1.83 -7.25
N VAL A 363 -7.42 2.43 -8.04
CA VAL A 363 -7.01 1.92 -9.35
C VAL A 363 -5.49 1.91 -9.43
N LEU A 364 -4.88 0.76 -9.77
CA LEU A 364 -3.45 0.63 -10.01
C LEU A 364 -3.13 1.04 -11.44
N THR A 365 -2.24 2.00 -11.64
CA THR A 365 -1.90 2.49 -12.99
C THR A 365 -0.95 1.58 -13.76
N ASP A 366 -0.30 0.64 -13.09
CA ASP A 366 0.69 -0.29 -13.63
C ASP A 366 0.27 -1.78 -13.53
N ASP A 367 -0.93 -2.05 -13.06
CA ASP A 367 -1.50 -3.39 -12.83
C ASP A 367 -0.57 -4.31 -12.01
N ASN A 368 0.23 -3.75 -11.10
CA ASN A 368 1.25 -4.48 -10.40
C ASN A 368 0.92 -4.68 -8.91
N PHE A 369 0.91 -5.93 -8.46
CA PHE A 369 0.67 -6.27 -7.05
C PHE A 369 1.65 -5.57 -6.08
N ALA A 370 2.91 -5.36 -6.48
CA ALA A 370 3.89 -4.66 -5.65
C ALA A 370 3.52 -3.19 -5.39
N SER A 371 2.70 -2.57 -6.24
CA SER A 371 2.18 -1.22 -6.00
C SER A 371 1.13 -1.20 -4.90
N ILE A 372 0.44 -2.32 -4.61
CA ILE A 372 -0.45 -2.46 -3.46
C ILE A 372 0.35 -2.40 -2.15
N GLU A 373 1.50 -3.07 -2.11
CA GLU A 373 2.40 -3.06 -0.94
C GLU A 373 2.83 -1.62 -0.62
N LYS A 374 3.31 -0.88 -1.62
CA LYS A 374 3.69 0.52 -1.47
C LYS A 374 2.52 1.41 -1.05
N ALA A 375 1.34 1.16 -1.60
CA ALA A 375 0.13 1.91 -1.24
C ALA A 375 -0.30 1.63 0.22
N VAL A 376 -0.19 0.39 0.70
CA VAL A 376 -0.43 0.04 2.12
C VAL A 376 0.58 0.73 3.03
N GLU A 377 1.86 0.74 2.65
CA GLU A 377 2.91 1.45 3.38
C GLU A 377 2.62 2.95 3.49
N GLU A 378 2.25 3.61 2.37
CA GLU A 378 1.83 5.02 2.36
C GLU A 378 0.57 5.24 3.20
N GLY A 379 -0.43 4.35 3.12
CA GLY A 379 -1.65 4.42 3.93
C GLY A 379 -1.37 4.37 5.44
N ARG A 380 -0.44 3.52 5.88
CA ARG A 380 0.03 3.48 7.27
C ARG A 380 0.71 4.79 7.69
N GLY A 381 1.53 5.36 6.80
CA GLY A 381 2.19 6.66 7.01
C GLY A 381 1.19 7.79 7.16
N ILE A 382 0.21 7.87 6.27
CA ILE A 382 -0.85 8.88 6.29
C ILE A 382 -1.68 8.79 7.57
N TYR A 383 -2.10 7.58 7.97
CA TYR A 383 -2.80 7.39 9.25
C TYR A 383 -1.98 7.85 10.44
N THR A 384 -0.67 7.54 10.47
CA THR A 384 0.22 7.98 11.54
C THR A 384 0.30 9.50 11.61
N ASN A 385 0.37 10.17 10.46
CA ASN A 385 0.40 11.64 10.39
C ASN A 385 -0.94 12.25 10.81
N ILE A 386 -2.08 11.67 10.40
CA ILE A 386 -3.40 12.09 10.89
C ILE A 386 -3.46 11.95 12.41
N LYS A 387 -3.01 10.84 12.97
CA LYS A 387 -2.97 10.62 14.41
C LYS A 387 -2.12 11.65 15.13
N LYS A 388 -0.91 11.95 14.65
CA LYS A 388 -0.02 12.99 15.20
C LYS A 388 -0.73 14.36 15.21
N THR A 389 -1.31 14.73 14.09
CA THR A 389 -2.03 16.01 13.92
C THR A 389 -3.24 16.13 14.84
N VAL A 390 -4.08 15.08 14.92
CA VAL A 390 -5.26 15.08 15.80
C VAL A 390 -4.85 15.16 17.28
N LEU A 391 -3.86 14.36 17.70
CA LEU A 391 -3.38 14.40 19.09
C LEU A 391 -2.74 15.75 19.44
N PHE A 392 -2.03 16.38 18.50
CA PHE A 392 -1.48 17.72 18.65
C PHE A 392 -2.61 18.73 18.90
N LEU A 393 -3.56 18.86 17.96
CA LEU A 393 -4.67 19.81 18.08
C LEU A 393 -5.52 19.60 19.34
N LEU A 394 -5.77 18.34 19.71
CA LEU A 394 -6.53 18.06 20.94
C LEU A 394 -5.73 18.42 22.21
N SER A 395 -4.40 18.27 22.20
CA SER A 395 -3.58 18.65 23.36
C SER A 395 -3.52 20.18 23.57
N THR A 396 -3.46 20.94 22.47
CA THR A 396 -3.46 22.41 22.51
C THR A 396 -4.81 22.95 22.97
N ASN A 397 -5.93 22.49 22.41
CA ASN A 397 -7.27 22.87 22.87
C ASN A 397 -7.53 22.52 24.35
N ILE A 398 -7.04 21.35 24.81
CA ILE A 398 -7.13 20.99 26.24
C ILE A 398 -6.33 22.00 27.10
N ALA A 399 -5.15 22.42 26.63
CA ALA A 399 -4.36 23.42 27.37
C ALA A 399 -5.10 24.74 27.49
N GLU A 400 -5.72 25.23 26.42
CA GLU A 400 -6.52 26.45 26.42
C GLU A 400 -7.69 26.38 27.43
N VAL A 401 -8.49 25.30 27.31
CA VAL A 401 -9.65 25.08 28.20
C VAL A 401 -9.22 24.98 29.65
N LEU A 402 -8.19 24.17 29.94
CA LEU A 402 -7.70 24.00 31.32
C LEU A 402 -7.07 25.27 31.87
N ALA A 403 -6.36 26.08 31.05
CA ALA A 403 -5.79 27.36 31.51
C ALA A 403 -6.89 28.36 31.93
N MET A 404 -7.95 28.45 31.10
CA MET A 404 -9.13 29.26 31.45
C MET A 404 -9.81 28.75 32.71
N PHE A 405 -10.00 27.42 32.79
CA PHE A 405 -10.69 26.80 33.94
C PHE A 405 -9.91 26.92 35.25
N ALA A 406 -8.57 26.80 35.18
CA ALA A 406 -7.70 26.94 36.37
C ALA A 406 -7.85 28.29 37.04
N VAL A 407 -7.89 29.38 36.25
CA VAL A 407 -8.06 30.73 36.80
C VAL A 407 -9.45 30.94 37.40
N VAL A 408 -10.49 30.34 36.79
CA VAL A 408 -11.85 30.36 37.39
C VAL A 408 -11.90 29.60 38.70
N ILE A 409 -11.28 28.43 38.77
CA ILE A 409 -11.21 27.66 40.03
C ILE A 409 -10.48 28.48 41.12
N MET A 410 -9.35 29.12 40.77
CA MET A 410 -8.66 29.99 41.70
C MET A 410 -9.56 31.14 42.17
N SER A 411 -10.36 31.75 41.29
CA SER A 411 -11.31 32.82 41.65
C SER A 411 -12.41 32.38 42.62
N LEU A 412 -12.78 31.08 42.66
CA LEU A 412 -13.77 30.58 43.62
C LEU A 412 -13.31 30.65 45.10
N PHE A 413 -12.00 30.78 45.33
CA PHE A 413 -11.42 30.92 46.68
C PHE A 413 -11.26 32.38 47.09
N LEU A 414 -11.71 33.36 46.29
CA LEU A 414 -11.65 34.78 46.54
C LEU A 414 -13.00 35.32 47.01
N ILE A 415 -13.03 36.27 47.92
CA ILE A 415 -14.25 36.84 48.49
C ILE A 415 -14.53 38.23 47.89
N ASP A 416 -13.54 39.10 47.84
CA ASP A 416 -13.73 40.51 47.48
C ASP A 416 -13.38 40.85 46.03
N TYR A 417 -12.54 40.04 45.39
CA TYR A 417 -12.05 40.28 44.04
C TYR A 417 -12.18 39.03 43.18
N ASN A 418 -12.27 39.19 41.86
CA ASN A 418 -12.15 38.11 40.89
C ASN A 418 -10.86 38.23 40.11
N LEU A 419 -10.20 37.07 39.80
CA LEU A 419 -9.07 37.07 38.89
C LEU A 419 -9.58 37.34 37.46
N PRO A 420 -8.88 38.17 36.67
CA PRO A 420 -9.20 38.37 35.27
C PRO A 420 -8.92 37.11 34.48
N THR A 421 -9.53 36.97 33.28
CA THR A 421 -9.25 35.84 32.37
C THR A 421 -7.79 35.88 31.92
N PRO A 422 -7.07 34.76 31.92
CA PRO A 422 -5.66 34.73 31.49
C PRO A 422 -5.51 34.96 29.99
N LEU A 423 -6.54 34.63 29.23
CA LEU A 423 -6.58 34.75 27.77
C LEU A 423 -7.89 35.42 27.33
N LEU A 424 -7.80 36.29 26.34
CA LEU A 424 -8.96 36.88 25.68
C LEU A 424 -9.44 35.99 24.55
N ALA A 425 -10.72 36.10 24.15
CA ALA A 425 -11.27 35.32 23.03
C ALA A 425 -10.49 35.52 21.71
N ILE A 426 -9.95 36.76 21.50
CA ILE A 426 -9.14 37.05 20.32
C ILE A 426 -7.78 36.36 20.36
N HIS A 427 -7.19 36.15 21.55
CA HIS A 427 -5.95 35.38 21.70
C HIS A 427 -6.17 33.94 21.33
N ILE A 428 -7.23 33.30 21.83
CA ILE A 428 -7.60 31.92 21.56
C ILE A 428 -7.89 31.73 20.07
N LEU A 429 -8.66 32.64 19.46
CA LEU A 429 -8.95 32.60 18.04
C LEU A 429 -7.67 32.68 17.17
N TRP A 430 -6.72 33.54 17.57
CA TRP A 430 -5.42 33.63 16.90
C TRP A 430 -4.64 32.32 17.01
N VAL A 431 -4.60 31.71 18.18
CA VAL A 431 -3.89 30.45 18.43
C VAL A 431 -4.50 29.36 17.56
N ASN A 432 -5.78 29.10 17.66
CA ASN A 432 -6.47 28.06 16.92
C ASN A 432 -6.36 28.21 15.39
N LEU A 433 -6.39 29.46 14.88
CA LEU A 433 -6.42 29.70 13.44
C LEU A 433 -5.01 29.74 12.82
N ILE A 434 -4.03 30.29 13.54
CA ILE A 434 -2.67 30.55 13.00
C ILE A 434 -1.64 29.59 13.59
N THR A 435 -1.47 29.59 14.92
CA THR A 435 -0.38 28.85 15.55
C THR A 435 -0.64 27.36 15.72
N ASP A 436 -1.90 26.92 15.61
CA ASP A 436 -2.27 25.51 15.58
C ASP A 436 -2.41 24.95 14.15
N SER A 437 -3.07 25.72 13.26
CA SER A 437 -3.39 25.19 11.92
C SER A 437 -2.17 24.99 11.03
N LEU A 438 -1.20 25.93 11.05
CA LEU A 438 0.04 25.80 10.26
C LEU A 438 0.91 24.60 10.71
N PRO A 439 1.19 24.43 12.03
CA PRO A 439 1.83 23.24 12.58
C PRO A 439 1.11 21.94 12.26
N ALA A 440 -0.20 21.92 12.39
CA ALA A 440 -1.01 20.74 12.12
C ALA A 440 -0.89 20.26 10.67
N VAL A 441 -0.92 21.19 9.70
CA VAL A 441 -0.68 20.89 8.27
C VAL A 441 0.74 20.40 8.05
N ALA A 442 1.75 21.01 8.69
CA ALA A 442 3.14 20.61 8.57
C ALA A 442 3.39 19.19 9.12
N LEU A 443 2.77 18.83 10.25
CA LEU A 443 2.81 17.46 10.79
C LEU A 443 2.11 16.46 9.86
N GLY A 444 1.00 16.85 9.25
CA GLY A 444 0.28 16.03 8.29
C GLY A 444 1.06 15.74 7.00
N ALA A 445 1.94 16.66 6.61
CA ALA A 445 2.82 16.51 5.43
C ALA A 445 4.09 15.69 5.71
N ASP A 446 4.32 15.29 6.97
CA ASP A 446 5.54 14.60 7.39
C ASP A 446 5.81 13.32 6.61
N GLU A 447 7.08 12.93 6.53
CA GLU A 447 7.47 11.65 5.92
C GLU A 447 7.02 10.48 6.81
N LYS A 448 6.77 9.34 6.17
CA LYS A 448 6.46 8.10 6.91
C LYS A 448 7.65 7.67 7.77
N GLU A 449 7.37 7.10 8.92
CA GLU A 449 8.42 6.58 9.80
C GLU A 449 9.08 5.34 9.17
N SER A 450 10.41 5.26 9.23
CA SER A 450 11.14 4.08 8.78
C SER A 450 10.75 2.84 9.59
N GLY A 451 10.52 1.71 8.89
CA GLY A 451 10.09 0.45 9.51
C GLY A 451 8.59 0.38 9.84
N ILE A 452 7.77 1.20 9.19
CA ILE A 452 6.31 1.19 9.40
C ILE A 452 5.66 -0.15 8.96
N MET A 453 6.33 -0.89 8.07
CA MET A 453 5.94 -2.23 7.64
C MET A 453 6.46 -3.35 8.56
N ASP A 454 7.24 -3.02 9.61
CA ASP A 454 7.63 -4.00 10.65
C ASP A 454 6.52 -4.16 11.71
N ASP A 455 5.57 -3.24 11.77
CA ASP A 455 4.43 -3.30 12.68
C ASP A 455 3.28 -4.14 12.09
N LYS A 456 2.58 -4.89 12.96
CA LYS A 456 1.35 -5.60 12.58
C LYS A 456 0.23 -4.61 12.22
N PRO A 457 -0.77 -5.02 11.40
CA PRO A 457 -1.93 -4.20 11.10
C PRO A 457 -2.61 -3.72 12.37
N ARG A 458 -3.07 -2.48 12.37
CA ARG A 458 -3.84 -1.93 13.49
C ARG A 458 -5.23 -2.58 13.56
N ASN A 459 -5.76 -2.70 14.78
CA ASN A 459 -7.17 -3.04 14.92
C ASN A 459 -8.03 -1.85 14.43
N PRO A 460 -8.98 -2.06 13.51
CA PRO A 460 -9.84 -0.98 13.00
C PRO A 460 -10.63 -0.26 14.10
N LYS A 461 -10.95 -0.97 15.19
CA LYS A 461 -11.68 -0.42 16.37
C LYS A 461 -10.75 0.24 17.39
N GLU A 462 -9.44 0.32 17.11
CA GLU A 462 -8.48 0.94 18.01
C GLU A 462 -8.67 2.47 18.05
N SER A 463 -8.87 3.03 19.24
CA SER A 463 -9.00 4.47 19.43
C SER A 463 -7.72 5.20 19.02
N LEU A 464 -7.86 6.41 18.48
CA LEU A 464 -6.72 7.32 18.21
C LEU A 464 -5.88 7.59 19.49
N PHE A 465 -6.50 7.56 20.67
CA PHE A 465 -5.82 7.74 21.95
C PHE A 465 -5.04 6.52 22.44
N SER A 466 -5.17 5.36 21.78
CA SER A 466 -4.41 4.16 22.16
C SER A 466 -2.89 4.35 21.97
N ARG A 467 -2.10 3.42 22.52
CA ARG A 467 -0.64 3.41 22.41
C ARG A 467 0.03 4.70 22.88
N GLY A 468 -0.48 5.28 23.98
CA GLY A 468 0.07 6.49 24.60
C GLY A 468 -0.58 7.81 24.18
N GLY A 469 -1.60 7.78 23.30
CA GLY A 469 -2.32 8.97 22.87
C GLY A 469 -2.98 9.74 24.03
N TYR A 470 -3.54 9.05 25.03
CA TYR A 470 -4.05 9.71 26.25
C TYR A 470 -2.97 10.52 26.98
N PHE A 471 -1.78 9.93 27.15
CA PHE A 471 -0.67 10.64 27.80
C PHE A 471 -0.25 11.89 27.00
N ILE A 472 -0.20 11.77 25.67
CA ILE A 472 0.13 12.91 24.81
C ILE A 472 -0.92 14.00 24.97
N THR A 473 -2.20 13.67 24.77
CA THR A 473 -3.27 14.67 24.78
C THR A 473 -3.42 15.37 26.14
N PHE A 474 -3.56 14.60 27.21
CA PHE A 474 -3.79 15.17 28.56
C PHE A 474 -2.50 15.59 29.26
N GLY A 475 -1.39 14.86 29.06
CA GLY A 475 -0.12 15.18 29.71
C GLY A 475 0.51 16.47 29.18
N TYR A 476 0.57 16.61 27.84
CA TYR A 476 1.07 17.86 27.24
C TYR A 476 0.07 19.02 27.41
N GLY A 477 -1.24 18.74 27.28
CA GLY A 477 -2.27 19.74 27.58
C GLY A 477 -2.11 20.32 28.98
N LEU A 478 -1.95 19.47 29.99
CA LEU A 478 -1.72 19.90 31.37
C LEU A 478 -0.38 20.66 31.56
N LEU A 479 0.70 20.17 30.90
CA LEU A 479 2.00 20.83 30.96
C LEU A 479 1.93 22.25 30.40
N ILE A 480 1.34 22.44 29.24
CA ILE A 480 1.16 23.74 28.59
C ILE A 480 0.23 24.63 29.46
N THR A 481 -0.82 24.06 30.06
CA THR A 481 -1.68 24.75 31.03
C THR A 481 -0.84 25.32 32.17
N ILE A 482 -0.01 24.50 32.82
CA ILE A 482 0.80 24.92 33.98
C ILE A 482 1.75 26.05 33.58
N THR A 483 2.44 25.94 32.44
CA THR A 483 3.37 27.01 32.00
C THR A 483 2.65 28.29 31.63
N THR A 484 1.45 28.19 31.00
CA THR A 484 0.61 29.35 30.63
C THR A 484 0.06 30.07 31.87
N VAL A 485 -0.49 29.32 32.84
CA VAL A 485 -1.00 29.91 34.11
C VAL A 485 0.14 30.48 34.92
N PHE A 486 1.30 29.83 34.95
CA PHE A 486 2.48 30.38 35.64
C PHE A 486 2.94 31.70 34.99
N ALA A 487 2.95 31.79 33.64
CA ALA A 487 3.28 33.03 32.93
C ALA A 487 2.30 34.17 33.27
N PHE A 488 0.99 33.85 33.39
CA PHE A 488 -0.03 34.80 33.83
C PHE A 488 0.21 35.32 35.25
N LEU A 489 0.55 34.43 36.17
CA LEU A 489 0.79 34.77 37.59
C LEU A 489 2.19 35.38 37.84
N TYR A 490 3.11 35.26 36.86
CA TYR A 490 4.49 35.73 37.03
C TYR A 490 4.57 37.23 37.34
N VAL A 491 3.77 38.07 36.67
CA VAL A 491 3.82 39.54 36.84
C VAL A 491 3.51 39.98 38.28
N PRO A 492 2.37 39.57 38.89
CA PRO A 492 2.11 39.89 40.28
C PRO A 492 3.08 39.22 41.26
N LEU A 493 3.55 38.00 41.00
CA LEU A 493 4.54 37.31 41.81
C LEU A 493 5.88 38.06 41.83
N ALA A 494 6.33 38.57 40.67
CA ALA A 494 7.53 39.40 40.56
C ALA A 494 7.39 40.76 41.31
N ALA A 495 6.14 41.27 41.42
CA ALA A 495 5.81 42.44 42.23
C ALA A 495 5.67 42.14 43.75
N GLY A 496 6.02 40.91 44.17
CA GLY A 496 6.01 40.50 45.59
C GLY A 496 4.62 40.10 46.13
N LYS A 497 3.61 39.92 45.27
CA LYS A 497 2.27 39.48 45.66
C LYS A 497 2.24 37.94 45.72
N THR A 498 1.92 37.38 46.88
CA THR A 498 2.03 35.93 47.12
C THR A 498 0.71 35.26 47.46
N SER A 499 -0.28 36.00 47.95
CA SER A 499 -1.63 35.46 48.17
C SER A 499 -2.55 35.70 46.97
N LEU A 500 -3.55 34.85 46.78
CA LEU A 500 -4.52 35.01 45.71
C LEU A 500 -5.31 36.33 45.80
N GLU A 501 -5.60 36.77 47.01
CA GLU A 501 -6.28 38.07 47.28
C GLU A 501 -5.41 39.25 46.85
N GLU A 502 -4.12 39.27 47.24
CA GLU A 502 -3.16 40.32 46.83
C GLU A 502 -2.98 40.36 45.30
N ILE A 503 -2.97 39.18 44.64
CA ILE A 503 -2.86 39.06 43.18
C ILE A 503 -4.11 39.62 42.50
N ALA A 504 -5.30 39.29 43.01
CA ALA A 504 -6.57 39.78 42.47
C ALA A 504 -6.72 41.30 42.65
N GLU A 505 -6.37 41.84 43.84
CA GLU A 505 -6.34 43.27 44.09
C GLU A 505 -5.32 43.99 43.19
N PHE A 506 -4.14 43.39 42.99
CA PHE A 506 -3.10 43.92 42.09
C PHE A 506 -3.60 44.08 40.67
N PHE A 507 -4.29 43.08 40.13
CA PHE A 507 -4.86 43.16 38.79
C PHE A 507 -6.04 44.14 38.70
N ALA A 508 -6.85 44.25 39.75
CA ALA A 508 -7.97 45.19 39.79
C ALA A 508 -7.51 46.67 39.81
N THR A 509 -6.30 46.93 40.33
CA THR A 509 -5.75 48.28 40.48
C THR A 509 -4.73 48.67 39.41
N ASN A 510 -4.22 47.68 38.62
CA ASN A 510 -3.14 47.90 37.65
C ASN A 510 -3.48 47.27 36.30
N GLU A 511 -4.25 47.98 35.48
CA GLU A 511 -4.72 47.48 34.17
C GLU A 511 -3.56 47.19 33.19
N THR A 512 -2.49 48.00 33.22
CA THR A 512 -1.29 47.79 32.38
C THR A 512 -0.58 46.48 32.72
N GLU A 513 -0.42 46.17 34.01
CA GLU A 513 0.22 44.94 34.47
C GLU A 513 -0.65 43.72 34.25
N MET A 514 -1.97 43.87 34.32
CA MET A 514 -2.92 42.83 33.92
C MET A 514 -2.79 42.50 32.43
N MET A 515 -2.72 43.52 31.56
CA MET A 515 -2.50 43.34 30.13
C MET A 515 -1.14 42.69 29.85
N MET A 516 -0.09 43.04 30.58
CA MET A 516 1.22 42.40 30.52
C MET A 516 1.14 40.93 30.87
N ALA A 517 0.47 40.56 31.95
CA ALA A 517 0.28 39.17 32.38
C ALA A 517 -0.50 38.33 31.33
N GLN A 518 -1.57 38.88 30.77
CA GLN A 518 -2.34 38.27 29.69
C GLN A 518 -1.49 38.10 28.43
N THR A 519 -0.65 39.07 28.07
CA THR A 519 0.25 38.97 26.91
C THR A 519 1.30 37.90 27.13
N MET A 520 1.89 37.79 28.35
CA MET A 520 2.83 36.70 28.64
C MET A 520 2.18 35.32 28.54
N ALA A 521 0.97 35.15 29.09
CA ALA A 521 0.21 33.91 28.98
C ALA A 521 -0.08 33.55 27.55
N PHE A 522 -0.52 34.50 26.74
CA PHE A 522 -0.79 34.33 25.30
C PHE A 522 0.47 33.92 24.53
N CYS A 523 1.61 34.60 24.79
CA CYS A 523 2.87 34.25 24.13
C CYS A 523 3.39 32.87 24.55
N VAL A 524 3.29 32.49 25.84
CA VAL A 524 3.71 31.16 26.31
C VAL A 524 2.83 30.10 25.74
N LEU A 525 1.51 30.25 25.68
CA LEU A 525 0.60 29.31 25.05
C LEU A 525 1.00 29.07 23.58
N SER A 526 0.97 30.13 22.79
CA SER A 526 1.26 30.09 21.35
C SER A 526 2.63 29.50 21.00
N LEU A 527 3.70 29.93 21.71
CA LEU A 527 5.05 29.43 21.47
C LEU A 527 5.24 27.98 21.98
N SER A 528 4.59 27.61 23.12
CA SER A 528 4.60 26.22 23.62
C SER A 528 4.06 25.22 22.60
N GLU A 529 3.01 25.59 21.86
CA GLU A 529 2.42 24.76 20.79
C GLU A 529 3.41 24.58 19.64
N LEU A 530 4.13 25.63 19.24
CA LEU A 530 5.16 25.52 18.21
C LEU A 530 6.30 24.57 18.64
N PHE A 531 6.76 24.65 19.90
CA PHE A 531 7.74 23.69 20.41
C PHE A 531 7.16 22.29 20.59
N HIS A 532 5.90 22.17 20.99
CA HIS A 532 5.21 20.90 21.08
C HIS A 532 5.09 20.20 19.70
N MET A 533 4.78 20.96 18.63
CA MET A 533 4.79 20.46 17.26
C MET A 533 6.12 19.77 16.91
N LEU A 534 7.26 20.35 17.26
CA LEU A 534 8.57 19.75 17.00
C LEU A 534 8.72 18.38 17.66
N GLY A 535 8.25 18.24 18.91
CA GLY A 535 8.21 16.93 19.60
C GLY A 535 7.27 15.93 18.95
N MET A 536 6.16 16.39 18.37
CA MET A 536 5.15 15.52 17.73
C MET A 536 5.58 14.91 16.39
N THR A 537 6.71 15.33 15.81
CA THR A 537 7.26 14.72 14.57
C THR A 537 7.52 13.21 14.72
N SER A 538 7.82 12.76 15.94
CA SER A 538 7.87 11.35 16.28
C SER A 538 7.29 11.10 17.67
N LEU A 539 6.30 10.22 17.78
CA LEU A 539 5.67 9.89 19.06
C LEU A 539 6.58 9.10 20.03
N ARG A 540 7.70 8.55 19.55
CA ARG A 540 8.53 7.62 20.31
C ARG A 540 10.04 7.84 20.22
N LYS A 541 10.49 8.71 19.31
CA LYS A 541 11.91 8.98 19.07
C LYS A 541 12.23 10.43 19.44
N SER A 542 13.49 10.69 19.81
CA SER A 542 13.98 12.05 20.05
C SER A 542 13.82 12.92 18.80
N PHE A 543 13.39 14.16 18.99
CA PHE A 543 13.35 15.19 17.94
C PHE A 543 14.74 15.43 17.33
N ILE A 544 15.82 15.34 18.14
CA ILE A 544 17.18 15.51 17.66
C ILE A 544 17.52 14.51 16.54
N HIS A 545 16.97 13.30 16.59
CA HIS A 545 17.13 12.30 15.54
C HIS A 545 16.43 12.70 14.24
N ASN A 546 15.33 13.43 14.34
CA ASN A 546 14.52 13.91 13.21
C ASN A 546 14.81 15.37 12.84
N PHE A 547 15.76 16.04 13.53
CA PHE A 547 16.09 17.46 13.32
C PHE A 547 16.42 17.79 11.84
N TRP A 548 17.04 16.85 11.13
CA TRP A 548 17.37 16.93 9.72
C TRP A 548 16.30 16.27 8.84
N SER A 549 15.05 16.14 9.32
CA SER A 549 13.96 15.62 8.51
C SER A 549 13.80 16.48 7.23
N LYS A 550 13.45 15.83 6.13
CA LYS A 550 13.23 16.53 4.84
C LYS A 550 11.96 17.39 4.84
N ASN A 551 11.20 17.42 5.94
CA ASN A 551 9.98 18.20 6.04
C ASN A 551 10.31 19.69 6.30
N TRP A 552 10.62 20.43 5.23
CA TRP A 552 10.88 21.86 5.30
C TRP A 552 9.66 22.68 5.74
N LEU A 553 8.43 22.17 5.50
CA LEU A 553 7.17 22.81 5.93
C LEU A 553 7.11 22.97 7.45
N LEU A 554 7.67 22.03 8.20
CA LEU A 554 7.74 22.08 9.67
C LEU A 554 8.53 23.32 10.14
N TRP A 555 9.68 23.57 9.52
CA TRP A 555 10.52 24.72 9.84
C TRP A 555 9.90 26.04 9.40
N VAL A 556 9.22 26.04 8.25
CA VAL A 556 8.47 27.21 7.78
C VAL A 556 7.32 27.52 8.72
N ALA A 557 6.54 26.52 9.16
CA ALA A 557 5.45 26.69 10.11
C ALA A 557 5.97 27.23 11.46
N PHE A 558 7.07 26.66 11.97
CA PHE A 558 7.69 27.11 13.22
C PHE A 558 8.16 28.57 13.13
N LEU A 559 8.96 28.90 12.12
CA LEU A 559 9.51 30.25 11.96
C LEU A 559 8.41 31.28 11.67
N ALA A 560 7.45 30.96 10.81
CA ALA A 560 6.32 31.82 10.53
C ALA A 560 5.48 32.06 11.81
N GLY A 561 5.18 31.02 12.58
CA GLY A 561 4.45 31.14 13.84
C GLY A 561 5.17 32.03 14.85
N VAL A 562 6.48 31.83 15.02
CA VAL A 562 7.30 32.69 15.92
C VAL A 562 7.31 34.15 15.43
N LEU A 563 7.56 34.39 14.14
CA LEU A 563 7.59 35.74 13.57
C LEU A 563 6.24 36.44 13.68
N LEU A 564 5.15 35.73 13.40
CA LEU A 564 3.80 36.30 13.54
C LEU A 564 3.46 36.62 15.01
N GLN A 565 3.83 35.74 15.94
CA GLN A 565 3.61 35.97 17.37
C GLN A 565 4.39 37.19 17.87
N VAL A 566 5.65 37.32 17.47
CA VAL A 566 6.49 38.50 17.79
C VAL A 566 5.89 39.77 17.16
N ALA A 567 5.36 39.68 15.93
CA ALA A 567 4.73 40.81 15.26
C ALA A 567 3.47 41.30 16.00
N VAL A 568 2.62 40.38 16.44
CA VAL A 568 1.39 40.72 17.21
C VAL A 568 1.71 41.52 18.46
N VAL A 569 2.79 41.20 19.15
CA VAL A 569 3.18 41.88 20.40
C VAL A 569 3.89 43.21 20.14
N ASN A 570 4.74 43.28 19.10
CA ASN A 570 5.67 44.43 18.95
C ASN A 570 5.25 45.47 17.89
N VAL A 571 4.39 45.09 16.91
CA VAL A 571 3.99 46.00 15.83
C VAL A 571 2.87 46.93 16.32
N PRO A 572 3.08 48.27 16.30
CA PRO A 572 2.04 49.25 16.68
C PRO A 572 0.78 49.04 15.82
N GLY A 573 -0.37 49.02 16.47
CA GLY A 573 -1.68 48.74 15.83
C GLY A 573 -2.10 47.28 15.91
N LEU A 574 -1.19 46.31 15.69
CA LEU A 574 -1.49 44.90 15.95
C LEU A 574 -1.60 44.64 17.45
N ASN A 575 -0.64 45.11 18.23
CA ASN A 575 -0.71 44.95 19.70
C ASN A 575 -1.98 45.55 20.30
N ASN A 576 -2.41 46.74 19.83
CA ASN A 576 -3.68 47.33 20.27
C ASN A 576 -4.91 46.47 19.85
N PHE A 577 -4.91 45.95 18.61
CA PHE A 577 -5.99 45.12 18.15
C PHE A 577 -6.14 43.81 18.96
N PHE A 578 -4.99 43.20 19.33
CA PHE A 578 -4.96 42.00 20.18
C PHE A 578 -4.97 42.29 21.67
N SER A 579 -5.03 43.55 22.09
CA SER A 579 -4.94 43.97 23.52
C SER A 579 -3.68 43.42 24.20
N CYS A 580 -2.54 43.52 23.52
CA CYS A 580 -1.24 43.07 24.01
C CYS A 580 -0.38 44.25 24.49
N ALA A 581 0.31 44.06 25.63
CA ALA A 581 1.37 44.94 26.10
C ALA A 581 2.70 44.63 25.41
N GLN A 582 3.56 45.63 25.23
CA GLN A 582 4.93 45.38 24.76
C GLN A 582 5.74 44.67 25.85
N LEU A 583 6.42 43.59 25.50
CA LEU A 583 7.29 42.84 26.40
C LEU A 583 8.73 43.32 26.29
N ASP A 584 9.38 43.57 27.44
CA ASP A 584 10.81 43.82 27.49
C ASP A 584 11.64 42.53 27.31
N PRO A 585 12.97 42.63 27.09
CA PRO A 585 13.82 41.44 26.91
C PRO A 585 13.80 40.45 28.09
N GLY A 586 13.55 40.92 29.31
CA GLY A 586 13.46 40.07 30.50
C GLY A 586 12.20 39.19 30.46
N HIS A 587 11.04 39.78 30.15
CA HIS A 587 9.79 39.07 30.00
C HIS A 587 9.85 38.09 28.81
N TRP A 588 10.46 38.48 27.67
CA TRP A 588 10.70 37.55 26.55
C TRP A 588 11.57 36.35 26.93
N GLY A 589 12.61 36.57 27.79
CA GLY A 589 13.45 35.47 28.29
C GLY A 589 12.64 34.43 29.08
N ILE A 590 11.70 34.86 29.91
CA ILE A 590 10.82 34.00 30.69
C ILE A 590 9.82 33.29 29.78
N VAL A 591 9.20 34.03 28.87
CA VAL A 591 8.29 33.47 27.86
C VAL A 591 8.95 32.32 27.09
N ILE A 592 10.16 32.53 26.55
CA ILE A 592 10.90 31.51 25.82
C ILE A 592 11.23 30.31 26.70
N ALA A 593 11.72 30.56 27.94
CA ALA A 593 12.10 29.49 28.87
C ALA A 593 10.91 28.58 29.22
N LEU A 594 9.73 29.15 29.43
CA LEU A 594 8.50 28.39 29.70
C LEU A 594 7.99 27.67 28.47
N SER A 595 8.06 28.31 27.30
CA SER A 595 7.55 27.76 26.04
C SER A 595 8.32 26.53 25.53
N VAL A 596 9.59 26.39 25.89
CA VAL A 596 10.42 25.23 25.50
C VAL A 596 10.08 23.97 26.33
N ALA A 597 9.35 24.08 27.43
CA ALA A 597 9.07 22.98 28.36
C ALA A 597 8.44 21.75 27.69
N PRO A 598 7.46 21.84 26.76
CA PRO A 598 6.90 20.66 26.08
C PRO A 598 7.95 19.87 25.28
N LEU A 599 8.87 20.55 24.61
CA LEU A 599 9.94 19.91 23.84
C LEU A 599 10.95 19.22 24.79
N VAL A 600 11.33 19.87 25.90
CA VAL A 600 12.23 19.26 26.89
C VAL A 600 11.62 18.01 27.51
N VAL A 601 10.35 18.05 27.88
CA VAL A 601 9.65 16.86 28.40
C VAL A 601 9.58 15.76 27.35
N HIS A 602 9.34 16.11 26.08
CA HIS A 602 9.36 15.13 24.98
C HIS A 602 10.72 14.42 24.91
N GLU A 603 11.84 15.14 24.94
CA GLU A 603 13.19 14.57 24.89
C GLU A 603 13.47 13.66 26.09
N ILE A 604 13.04 14.05 27.30
CA ILE A 604 13.17 13.20 28.49
C ILE A 604 12.37 11.89 28.32
N VAL A 605 11.12 11.95 27.83
CA VAL A 605 10.28 10.78 27.60
C VAL A 605 10.91 9.87 26.52
N ALA A 606 11.38 10.45 25.42
CA ALA A 606 12.05 9.72 24.35
C ALA A 606 13.31 8.99 24.85
N LEU A 607 14.12 9.65 25.69
CA LEU A 607 15.30 9.06 26.32
C LEU A 607 14.92 7.87 27.22
N ILE A 608 13.89 8.03 28.06
CA ILE A 608 13.41 6.95 28.94
C ILE A 608 12.94 5.73 28.11
N LEU A 609 12.20 5.95 27.03
CA LEU A 609 11.73 4.89 26.16
C LEU A 609 12.88 4.18 25.45
N PHE A 610 13.89 4.92 25.00
CA PHE A 610 15.11 4.38 24.40
C PHE A 610 15.88 3.48 25.38
N LEU A 611 16.10 3.95 26.61
CA LEU A 611 16.80 3.19 27.66
C LEU A 611 16.05 1.91 28.04
N ARG A 612 14.70 1.96 28.15
CA ARG A 612 13.86 0.77 28.40
C ARG A 612 13.93 -0.25 27.28
N LYS A 613 14.00 0.19 26.01
CA LYS A 613 14.15 -0.72 24.85
C LYS A 613 15.53 -1.38 24.85
N LYS A 614 16.59 -0.67 25.24
CA LYS A 614 17.96 -1.21 25.33
C LYS A 614 18.09 -2.22 26.48
N ALA A 615 17.39 -2.02 27.59
CA ALA A 615 17.39 -2.93 28.73
C ALA A 615 16.60 -4.23 28.51
N LYS A 616 15.73 -4.28 27.49
CA LYS A 616 14.95 -5.47 27.12
C LYS A 616 15.60 -6.33 26.02
N LYS A 617 16.64 -5.82 25.37
CA LYS A 617 17.50 -6.56 24.44
C LYS A 617 18.72 -7.10 25.18
#